data_3f3d184ddfd14e45b393db420a1c73d1
#
_entry.id   3f3d184ddfd14e45b393db420a1c73d1
#
_cell.length_a   1.000
_cell.length_b   1.000
_cell.length_c   1.000
_cell.angle_alpha   90.00
_cell.angle_beta   90.00
_cell.angle_gamma   90.00
#
_symmetry.space_group_name_H-M   'P 1'
#
loop_
_entity.id
_entity.type
_entity.pdbx_description
1 polymer ?
#
loop_
_entity_poly.entity_id
_entity_poly.type
_entity_poly.pdbx_seq_one_letter_code
_entity_poly.pdbx_strand_id
1 'polypeptide(L)'
;MANHAITPSLRIRRILRPAVYCYPMRQEPLKTGEMAMDHQEQIPRKYPTKEEMLNRVARYEDLKGFDGGLADSNMPSAMRYLFNVIGFQPPATEDSGVGSPVGAQAARMSSIKISEGFNLGYCEALPGKGPMMHNHDTNETFICMTGTWRASWETENDKVEHVDLNPLDVISFPPGAIRRFENVTDGPSDRYSILMFIISGNAPSAEFTRETLVEIDGEGLLADNPADSGNVDWVSPHVNP
;
A
#
# COMPACT_ATOMS: atom_id res chain seq x y z
N MET A 1 -48.70 38.01 34.97
CA MET A 1 -48.31 36.67 34.46
C MET A 1 -46.84 36.77 34.06
N ALA A 2 -45.97 36.29 34.90
CA ALA A 2 -44.51 36.45 34.73
C ALA A 2 -43.92 35.19 34.08
N ASN A 3 -43.26 35.36 32.91
CA ASN A 3 -42.50 34.33 32.21
C ASN A 3 -41.10 34.21 32.84
N HIS A 4 -40.83 33.11 33.45
CA HIS A 4 -39.47 32.76 33.90
C HIS A 4 -38.72 32.09 32.74
N ALA A 5 -37.70 32.78 32.25
CA ALA A 5 -36.69 32.21 31.37
C ALA A 5 -35.70 31.35 32.14
N ILE A 6 -35.57 30.08 31.80
CA ILE A 6 -34.59 29.15 32.36
C ILE A 6 -33.34 29.20 31.49
N THR A 7 -32.26 29.69 32.05
CA THR A 7 -30.91 29.67 31.42
C THR A 7 -30.25 28.32 31.67
N PRO A 8 -29.75 27.61 30.65
CA PRO A 8 -29.01 26.39 30.91
C PRO A 8 -27.55 26.72 31.32
N SER A 9 -27.17 26.29 32.49
CA SER A 9 -25.83 26.33 33.03
C SER A 9 -24.91 25.37 32.24
N LEU A 10 -23.90 25.92 31.57
CA LEU A 10 -22.81 25.16 30.91
C LEU A 10 -21.89 24.60 31.99
N ARG A 11 -22.00 23.31 32.30
CA ARG A 11 -21.01 22.59 33.11
C ARG A 11 -19.79 22.27 32.23
N ILE A 12 -18.72 23.02 32.42
CA ILE A 12 -17.40 22.70 31.89
C ILE A 12 -16.92 21.41 32.58
N ARG A 13 -16.93 20.27 31.83
CA ARG A 13 -16.25 19.07 32.28
C ARG A 13 -14.75 19.30 32.17
N ARG A 14 -14.09 19.39 33.32
CA ARG A 14 -12.62 19.32 33.42
C ARG A 14 -12.17 17.96 32.84
N ILE A 15 -11.54 18.02 31.68
CA ILE A 15 -10.81 16.85 31.13
C ILE A 15 -9.56 16.68 31.99
N LEU A 16 -9.60 15.68 32.86
CA LEU A 16 -8.40 15.20 33.58
C LEU A 16 -7.43 14.65 32.55
N ARG A 17 -6.32 15.35 32.34
CA ARG A 17 -5.18 14.81 31.58
C ARG A 17 -4.66 13.61 32.34
N PRO A 18 -4.39 12.45 31.68
CA PRO A 18 -3.73 11.35 32.34
C PRO A 18 -2.34 11.81 32.83
N ALA A 19 -2.04 11.54 34.05
CA ALA A 19 -0.73 11.77 34.61
C ALA A 19 0.30 10.95 33.82
N VAL A 20 1.22 11.64 33.17
CA VAL A 20 2.41 11.02 32.61
C VAL A 20 3.24 10.54 33.79
N TYR A 21 3.18 9.26 34.10
CA TYR A 21 4.09 8.62 35.03
C TYR A 21 5.48 8.63 34.40
N CYS A 22 6.26 9.68 34.71
CA CYS A 22 7.70 9.60 34.58
C CYS A 22 8.20 8.64 35.67
N TYR A 23 8.49 7.41 35.28
CA TYR A 23 9.33 6.55 36.10
C TYR A 23 10.69 7.24 36.23
N PRO A 24 11.15 7.54 37.43
CA PRO A 24 12.53 7.96 37.62
C PRO A 24 13.39 6.76 37.22
N MET A 25 14.06 6.85 36.06
CA MET A 25 15.16 5.93 35.78
C MET A 25 16.20 6.15 36.86
N ARG A 26 16.27 5.21 37.82
CA ARG A 26 17.47 5.09 38.66
C ARG A 26 18.63 4.86 37.70
N GLN A 27 19.38 5.90 37.46
CA GLN A 27 20.72 5.78 36.92
C GLN A 27 21.58 5.19 38.05
N GLU A 28 21.57 3.86 38.19
CA GLU A 28 22.70 3.21 38.81
C GLU A 28 23.90 3.49 37.91
N PRO A 29 25.01 3.99 38.45
CA PRO A 29 26.19 4.17 37.65
C PRO A 29 26.56 2.79 37.11
N LEU A 30 26.51 2.64 35.78
CA LEU A 30 27.07 1.50 35.08
C LEU A 30 28.49 1.35 35.62
N LYS A 31 28.78 0.21 36.28
CA LYS A 31 30.16 -0.16 36.64
C LYS A 31 30.93 -0.21 35.31
N THR A 32 31.54 0.93 34.99
CA THR A 32 32.42 1.07 33.83
C THR A 32 33.63 0.20 34.11
N GLY A 33 33.70 -0.97 33.52
CA GLY A 33 34.93 -1.73 33.57
C GLY A 33 34.90 -3.17 33.05
N GLU A 34 33.83 -3.90 33.25
CA GLU A 34 33.88 -5.35 32.98
C GLU A 34 32.85 -5.91 31.98
N MET A 35 31.82 -5.16 31.56
CA MET A 35 30.83 -5.64 30.59
C MET A 35 31.05 -5.17 29.15
N ALA A 36 32.07 -4.36 28.90
CA ALA A 36 32.32 -3.79 27.57
C ALA A 36 33.28 -4.62 26.68
N MET A 37 33.86 -5.68 27.18
CA MET A 37 34.98 -6.36 26.50
C MET A 37 34.63 -7.66 25.79
N ASP A 38 33.41 -8.17 25.92
CA ASP A 38 33.03 -9.46 25.31
C ASP A 38 31.78 -9.43 24.39
N HIS A 39 31.28 -8.24 24.05
CA HIS A 39 30.22 -8.14 23.05
C HIS A 39 30.81 -8.14 21.66
N GLN A 40 30.96 -9.32 21.07
CA GLN A 40 31.33 -9.48 19.67
C GLN A 40 30.09 -9.18 18.80
N GLU A 41 30.16 -8.11 18.01
CA GLU A 41 29.09 -7.79 17.07
C GLU A 41 28.91 -8.91 16.06
N GLN A 42 27.71 -9.48 16.03
CA GLN A 42 27.36 -10.58 15.12
C GLN A 42 26.94 -10.07 13.73
N ILE A 43 26.44 -8.82 13.66
CA ILE A 43 26.02 -8.20 12.40
C ILE A 43 27.14 -7.27 11.92
N PRO A 44 27.75 -7.53 10.76
CA PRO A 44 28.81 -6.68 10.21
C PRO A 44 28.33 -5.23 10.04
N ARG A 45 29.08 -4.30 10.56
CA ARG A 45 28.80 -2.88 10.37
C ARG A 45 28.99 -2.47 8.91
N LYS A 46 28.07 -1.64 8.42
CA LYS A 46 28.21 -0.90 7.16
C LYS A 46 28.22 0.59 7.46
N TYR A 47 29.00 1.33 6.71
CA TYR A 47 29.14 2.78 6.86
C TYR A 47 28.78 3.46 5.53
N PRO A 48 27.47 3.51 5.18
CA PRO A 48 27.06 4.09 3.90
C PRO A 48 27.34 5.59 3.90
N THR A 49 27.78 6.11 2.78
CA THR A 49 27.90 7.54 2.53
C THR A 49 26.52 8.20 2.45
N LYS A 50 26.49 9.53 2.53
CA LYS A 50 25.26 10.28 2.32
C LYS A 50 24.67 10.04 0.94
N GLU A 51 25.51 9.95 -0.10
CA GLU A 51 25.08 9.69 -1.47
C GLU A 51 24.44 8.30 -1.60
N GLU A 52 25.07 7.27 -1.07
CA GLU A 52 24.50 5.90 -1.04
C GLU A 52 23.14 5.87 -0.33
N MET A 53 22.98 6.63 0.77
CA MET A 53 21.70 6.71 1.47
C MET A 53 20.67 7.51 0.69
N LEU A 54 21.05 8.57 -0.02
CA LEU A 54 20.11 9.33 -0.86
C LEU A 54 19.55 8.50 -2.02
N ASN A 55 20.33 7.56 -2.56
CA ASN A 55 19.87 6.59 -3.57
C ASN A 55 18.85 5.57 -3.01
N ARG A 56 18.62 5.56 -1.72
CA ARG A 56 17.63 4.74 -1.00
C ARG A 56 16.49 5.57 -0.42
N VAL A 57 16.27 6.77 -0.94
CA VAL A 57 15.17 7.66 -0.57
C VAL A 57 14.27 7.87 -1.78
N ALA A 58 13.01 7.54 -1.65
CA ALA A 58 11.96 7.94 -2.58
C ALA A 58 11.18 9.11 -1.97
N ARG A 59 11.02 10.18 -2.73
CA ARG A 59 10.16 11.30 -2.36
C ARG A 59 8.81 11.11 -3.04
N TYR A 60 7.73 11.17 -2.29
CA TYR A 60 6.39 10.96 -2.83
C TYR A 60 6.09 11.97 -3.96
N GLU A 61 6.54 13.20 -3.82
CA GLU A 61 6.40 14.27 -4.80
C GLU A 61 7.12 14.01 -6.14
N ASP A 62 8.14 13.15 -6.14
CA ASP A 62 8.92 12.79 -7.32
C ASP A 62 8.41 11.50 -8.00
N LEU A 63 7.49 10.78 -7.35
CA LEU A 63 6.95 9.53 -7.88
C LEU A 63 6.08 9.77 -9.11
N LYS A 64 6.12 8.83 -10.03
CA LYS A 64 5.22 8.76 -11.18
C LYS A 64 4.35 7.53 -11.09
N GLY A 65 3.06 7.73 -11.23
CA GLY A 65 2.07 6.65 -11.28
C GLY A 65 1.86 6.15 -12.69
N PHE A 66 1.41 4.91 -12.76
CA PHE A 66 1.08 4.22 -14.00
C PHE A 66 -0.28 3.54 -13.89
N ASP A 67 -1.15 3.71 -14.88
CA ASP A 67 -2.53 3.21 -14.89
C ASP A 67 -2.78 2.02 -15.83
N GLY A 68 -1.75 1.56 -16.55
CA GLY A 68 -1.85 0.49 -17.54
C GLY A 68 -1.04 -0.76 -17.18
N GLY A 69 -0.81 -1.60 -18.20
CA GLY A 69 0.11 -2.73 -18.11
C GLY A 69 -0.45 -3.97 -17.43
N LEU A 70 -1.72 -4.00 -17.07
CA LEU A 70 -2.41 -5.12 -16.44
C LEU A 70 -3.67 -5.47 -17.24
N ALA A 71 -4.12 -6.73 -17.18
CA ALA A 71 -5.26 -7.18 -17.97
C ALA A 71 -6.55 -6.39 -17.68
N ASP A 72 -6.74 -5.93 -16.45
CA ASP A 72 -7.91 -5.15 -16.01
C ASP A 72 -7.77 -3.62 -16.21
N SER A 73 -6.68 -3.14 -16.82
CA SER A 73 -6.41 -1.69 -16.92
C SER A 73 -7.47 -0.92 -17.70
N ASN A 74 -8.17 -1.58 -18.65
CA ASN A 74 -9.25 -0.96 -19.42
C ASN A 74 -10.63 -1.02 -18.72
N MET A 75 -10.76 -1.76 -17.62
CA MET A 75 -12.01 -1.85 -16.88
C MET A 75 -12.29 -0.56 -16.13
N PRO A 76 -13.43 0.12 -16.33
CA PRO A 76 -13.74 1.37 -15.64
C PRO A 76 -13.77 1.24 -14.12
N SER A 77 -14.15 0.07 -13.59
CA SER A 77 -14.13 -0.25 -12.15
C SER A 77 -12.74 -0.48 -11.58
N ALA A 78 -11.77 -0.81 -12.43
CA ALA A 78 -10.41 -1.14 -12.04
C ALA A 78 -9.40 0.01 -12.23
N MET A 79 -9.85 1.18 -12.67
CA MET A 79 -9.01 2.35 -12.89
C MET A 79 -8.25 2.76 -11.62
N ARG A 80 -6.94 2.76 -11.69
CA ARG A 80 -6.02 3.13 -10.61
C ARG A 80 -4.67 3.54 -11.14
N TYR A 81 -3.90 4.22 -10.30
CA TYR A 81 -2.50 4.52 -10.55
C TYR A 81 -1.62 3.75 -9.58
N LEU A 82 -0.64 3.03 -10.10
CA LEU A 82 0.34 2.27 -9.32
C LEU A 82 1.68 2.98 -9.34
N PHE A 83 2.32 3.09 -8.17
CA PHE A 83 3.63 3.70 -7.99
C PHE A 83 4.60 2.64 -7.49
N ASN A 84 5.66 2.41 -8.25
CA ASN A 84 6.73 1.51 -7.84
C ASN A 84 7.77 2.28 -7.00
N VAL A 85 7.70 2.10 -5.70
CA VAL A 85 8.60 2.80 -4.77
C VAL A 85 9.90 2.01 -4.57
N ILE A 86 9.78 0.72 -4.23
CA ILE A 86 10.90 -0.17 -3.96
C ILE A 86 10.70 -1.49 -4.71
N GLY A 87 11.69 -1.90 -5.45
CA GLY A 87 11.71 -3.23 -6.07
C GLY A 87 10.85 -3.32 -7.33
N PHE A 88 9.99 -4.33 -7.40
CA PHE A 88 9.16 -4.68 -8.56
C PHE A 88 9.94 -4.64 -9.88
N GLN A 89 11.09 -5.33 -9.88
CA GLN A 89 11.92 -5.42 -11.09
C GLN A 89 11.13 -6.11 -12.21
N PRO A 90 11.39 -5.77 -13.49
CA PRO A 90 10.77 -6.47 -14.59
C PRO A 90 10.98 -7.97 -14.49
N PRO A 91 9.98 -8.82 -14.81
CA PRO A 91 10.15 -10.25 -14.83
C PRO A 91 11.22 -10.64 -15.87
N ALA A 92 11.92 -11.76 -15.61
CA ALA A 92 12.99 -12.22 -16.48
C ALA A 92 12.47 -12.73 -17.85
N THR A 93 11.19 -13.12 -17.93
CA THR A 93 10.52 -13.58 -19.15
C THR A 93 9.10 -13.08 -19.19
N GLU A 94 8.66 -12.50 -20.32
CA GLU A 94 7.31 -11.96 -20.51
C GLU A 94 6.26 -13.01 -20.95
N ASP A 95 6.68 -14.28 -21.17
CA ASP A 95 5.88 -15.29 -21.87
C ASP A 95 4.99 -16.19 -20.98
N SER A 96 4.89 -15.95 -19.67
CA SER A 96 4.27 -16.94 -18.78
C SER A 96 2.80 -16.68 -18.40
N GLY A 97 2.16 -15.60 -18.85
CA GLY A 97 0.83 -15.18 -18.37
C GLY A 97 0.82 -14.71 -16.90
N VAL A 98 1.99 -14.80 -16.24
CA VAL A 98 2.25 -14.37 -14.88
C VAL A 98 3.14 -13.13 -14.96
N GLY A 99 2.65 -12.01 -14.47
CA GLY A 99 3.31 -10.71 -14.61
C GLY A 99 3.82 -10.12 -13.29
N SER A 100 4.52 -9.00 -13.41
CA SER A 100 4.82 -8.16 -12.26
C SER A 100 3.51 -7.62 -11.66
N PRO A 101 3.37 -7.60 -10.32
CA PRO A 101 2.19 -7.06 -9.64
C PRO A 101 1.81 -5.62 -10.02
N VAL A 102 2.75 -4.87 -10.55
CA VAL A 102 2.55 -3.48 -11.00
C VAL A 102 2.56 -3.33 -12.52
N GLY A 103 2.65 -4.42 -13.26
CA GLY A 103 2.82 -4.43 -14.72
C GLY A 103 4.27 -4.14 -15.16
N ALA A 104 4.59 -4.47 -16.42
CA ALA A 104 5.95 -4.43 -16.94
C ALA A 104 6.54 -3.02 -17.02
N GLN A 105 5.74 -2.01 -17.35
CA GLN A 105 6.23 -0.63 -17.45
C GLN A 105 6.49 -0.02 -16.08
N ALA A 106 5.55 -0.12 -15.13
CA ALA A 106 5.75 0.37 -13.78
C ALA A 106 6.93 -0.34 -13.08
N ALA A 107 7.18 -1.62 -13.41
CA ALA A 107 8.35 -2.35 -12.91
C ALA A 107 9.69 -1.70 -13.33
N ARG A 108 9.74 -1.00 -14.47
CA ARG A 108 10.94 -0.26 -14.92
C ARG A 108 11.12 1.09 -14.22
N MET A 109 10.08 1.60 -13.52
CA MET A 109 10.01 2.94 -12.94
C MET A 109 10.32 2.97 -11.43
N SER A 110 10.90 1.91 -10.88
CA SER A 110 11.25 1.84 -9.46
C SER A 110 12.12 3.02 -9.03
N SER A 111 11.71 3.73 -7.98
CA SER A 111 12.49 4.82 -7.40
C SER A 111 13.70 4.30 -6.64
N ILE A 112 13.54 3.22 -5.89
CA ILE A 112 14.62 2.56 -5.15
C ILE A 112 14.81 1.17 -5.75
N LYS A 113 15.88 1.03 -6.54
CA LYS A 113 16.19 -0.19 -7.32
C LYS A 113 16.95 -1.21 -6.48
N ILE A 114 16.28 -1.77 -5.47
CA ILE A 114 16.85 -2.83 -4.63
C ILE A 114 16.01 -4.10 -4.75
N SER A 115 16.64 -5.24 -4.41
CA SER A 115 16.00 -6.56 -4.37
C SER A 115 16.46 -7.24 -3.08
N GLU A 116 15.76 -6.92 -1.99
CA GLU A 116 16.13 -7.31 -0.62
C GLU A 116 15.00 -8.08 0.09
N GLY A 117 14.24 -8.88 -0.66
CA GLY A 117 13.25 -9.81 -0.09
C GLY A 117 11.84 -9.21 0.05
N PHE A 118 11.63 -7.97 -0.39
CA PHE A 118 10.31 -7.34 -0.45
C PHE A 118 10.25 -6.26 -1.53
N ASN A 119 9.01 -5.89 -1.91
CA ASN A 119 8.70 -4.79 -2.80
C ASN A 119 7.65 -3.89 -2.14
N LEU A 120 7.65 -2.61 -2.45
CA LEU A 120 6.72 -1.64 -1.90
C LEU A 120 6.24 -0.69 -2.98
N GLY A 121 4.93 -0.45 -2.99
CA GLY A 121 4.29 0.50 -3.89
C GLY A 121 3.10 1.21 -3.24
N TYR A 122 2.59 2.20 -3.98
CA TYR A 122 1.31 2.83 -3.66
C TYR A 122 0.31 2.57 -4.78
N CYS A 123 -0.95 2.44 -4.39
CA CYS A 123 -2.10 2.46 -5.28
C CYS A 123 -2.92 3.71 -4.96
N GLU A 124 -3.24 4.50 -5.98
CA GLU A 124 -4.20 5.59 -5.88
C GLU A 124 -5.41 5.30 -6.73
N ALA A 125 -6.59 5.44 -6.16
CA ALA A 125 -7.83 5.25 -6.89
C ALA A 125 -8.92 6.22 -6.42
N LEU A 126 -9.85 6.52 -7.31
CA LEU A 126 -11.09 7.22 -6.99
C LEU A 126 -12.06 6.29 -6.25
N PRO A 127 -13.06 6.83 -5.53
CA PRO A 127 -14.14 6.03 -4.93
C PRO A 127 -14.79 5.07 -5.94
N GLY A 128 -15.04 3.83 -5.50
CA GLY A 128 -15.58 2.74 -6.33
C GLY A 128 -14.58 2.12 -7.29
N LYS A 129 -13.27 2.43 -7.17
CA LYS A 129 -12.23 1.91 -8.05
C LYS A 129 -11.21 1.08 -7.29
N GLY A 130 -10.58 0.15 -8.02
CA GLY A 130 -9.55 -0.75 -7.48
C GLY A 130 -9.38 -1.98 -8.37
N PRO A 131 -8.31 -2.79 -8.21
CA PRO A 131 -8.05 -3.95 -9.06
C PRO A 131 -9.16 -4.98 -9.00
N MET A 132 -9.31 -5.75 -10.06
CA MET A 132 -10.15 -6.94 -10.11
C MET A 132 -9.56 -8.07 -9.24
N MET A 133 -10.33 -9.16 -9.04
CA MET A 133 -9.88 -10.33 -8.27
C MET A 133 -8.63 -10.96 -8.90
N HIS A 134 -7.60 -11.13 -8.09
CA HIS A 134 -6.30 -11.67 -8.47
C HIS A 134 -5.62 -12.32 -7.27
N ASN A 135 -4.53 -13.03 -7.50
CA ASN A 135 -3.70 -13.61 -6.45
C ASN A 135 -2.22 -13.34 -6.70
N HIS A 136 -1.40 -13.68 -5.71
CA HIS A 136 0.07 -13.65 -5.78
C HIS A 136 0.66 -14.95 -5.25
N ASP A 137 1.84 -15.28 -5.72
CA ASP A 137 2.64 -16.43 -5.27
C ASP A 137 3.30 -16.21 -3.89
N THR A 138 3.25 -14.98 -3.37
CA THR A 138 3.83 -14.59 -2.10
C THR A 138 2.83 -13.83 -1.23
N ASN A 139 3.22 -13.54 0.01
CA ASN A 139 2.43 -12.73 0.92
C ASN A 139 2.34 -11.28 0.45
N GLU A 140 1.15 -10.69 0.55
CA GLU A 140 0.93 -9.27 0.32
C GLU A 140 0.28 -8.61 1.53
N THR A 141 0.77 -7.44 1.90
CA THR A 141 0.28 -6.64 3.02
C THR A 141 -0.14 -5.27 2.55
N PHE A 142 -1.33 -4.84 2.93
CA PHE A 142 -1.85 -3.50 2.66
C PHE A 142 -1.90 -2.65 3.92
N ILE A 143 -1.59 -1.38 3.74
CA ILE A 143 -1.73 -0.34 4.76
C ILE A 143 -2.58 0.78 4.16
N CYS A 144 -3.76 1.03 4.73
CA CYS A 144 -4.57 2.18 4.34
C CYS A 144 -3.84 3.47 4.74
N MET A 145 -3.47 4.30 3.78
CA MET A 145 -2.79 5.57 4.05
C MET A 145 -3.79 6.72 4.16
N THR A 146 -4.76 6.78 3.25
CA THR A 146 -5.83 7.79 3.25
C THR A 146 -7.16 7.19 2.79
N GLY A 147 -8.26 7.81 3.20
CA GLY A 147 -9.60 7.36 2.84
C GLY A 147 -10.01 6.08 3.56
N THR A 148 -10.93 5.34 2.97
CA THR A 148 -11.39 4.02 3.45
C THR A 148 -11.28 3.03 2.31
N TRP A 149 -10.63 1.89 2.56
CA TRP A 149 -10.41 0.86 1.56
C TRP A 149 -11.05 -0.44 1.97
N ARG A 150 -11.84 -1.03 1.08
CA ARG A 150 -12.39 -2.36 1.24
C ARG A 150 -11.43 -3.40 0.71
N ALA A 151 -10.96 -4.27 1.59
CA ALA A 151 -10.24 -5.47 1.22
C ALA A 151 -11.23 -6.64 1.17
N SER A 152 -11.35 -7.30 0.02
CA SER A 152 -12.25 -8.43 -0.20
C SER A 152 -11.45 -9.66 -0.60
N TRP A 153 -11.93 -10.85 -0.22
CA TRP A 153 -11.30 -12.12 -0.58
C TRP A 153 -12.34 -13.22 -0.79
N GLU A 154 -11.98 -14.20 -1.60
CA GLU A 154 -12.77 -15.39 -1.77
C GLU A 154 -12.54 -16.38 -0.63
N THR A 155 -13.62 -17.00 -0.21
CA THR A 155 -13.63 -18.09 0.77
C THR A 155 -14.00 -19.41 0.10
N GLU A 156 -13.90 -20.51 0.83
CA GLU A 156 -14.46 -21.77 0.38
C GLU A 156 -15.94 -21.59 -0.01
N ASN A 157 -16.37 -22.21 -1.11
CA ASN A 157 -17.72 -22.12 -1.70
C ASN A 157 -18.01 -20.80 -2.48
N ASP A 158 -17.01 -20.18 -3.08
CA ASP A 158 -17.13 -19.03 -3.98
C ASP A 158 -17.85 -17.82 -3.35
N LYS A 159 -17.76 -17.70 -2.02
CA LYS A 159 -18.26 -16.52 -1.32
C LYS A 159 -17.16 -15.48 -1.17
N VAL A 160 -17.55 -14.22 -1.31
CA VAL A 160 -16.67 -13.09 -1.08
C VAL A 160 -16.98 -12.49 0.28
N GLU A 161 -15.97 -12.45 1.13
CA GLU A 161 -15.97 -11.74 2.41
C GLU A 161 -15.13 -10.46 2.28
N HIS A 162 -15.34 -9.51 3.18
CA HIS A 162 -14.58 -8.25 3.15
C HIS A 162 -14.42 -7.62 4.53
N VAL A 163 -13.49 -6.68 4.60
CA VAL A 163 -13.29 -5.76 5.72
C VAL A 163 -12.95 -4.36 5.18
N ASP A 164 -13.47 -3.32 5.82
CA ASP A 164 -13.14 -1.95 5.50
C ASP A 164 -11.98 -1.48 6.39
N LEU A 165 -10.96 -0.90 5.78
CA LEU A 165 -9.75 -0.39 6.41
C LEU A 165 -9.80 1.14 6.45
N ASN A 166 -9.59 1.70 7.62
CA ASN A 166 -9.41 3.13 7.84
C ASN A 166 -7.90 3.49 7.85
N PRO A 167 -7.53 4.77 7.78
CA PRO A 167 -6.13 5.17 7.80
C PRO A 167 -5.34 4.55 8.95
N LEU A 168 -4.19 3.93 8.59
CA LEU A 168 -3.26 3.18 9.43
C LEU A 168 -3.69 1.74 9.76
N ASP A 169 -4.88 1.29 9.34
CA ASP A 169 -5.23 -0.12 9.43
C ASP A 169 -4.39 -0.96 8.44
N VAL A 170 -4.12 -2.19 8.84
CA VAL A 170 -3.26 -3.12 8.10
C VAL A 170 -3.97 -4.45 7.91
N ILE A 171 -3.89 -5.01 6.70
CA ILE A 171 -4.31 -6.38 6.41
C ILE A 171 -3.19 -7.11 5.66
N SER A 172 -3.03 -8.41 5.90
CA SER A 172 -2.04 -9.23 5.21
C SER A 172 -2.69 -10.48 4.64
N PHE A 173 -2.52 -10.69 3.33
CA PHE A 173 -3.02 -11.86 2.63
C PHE A 173 -1.93 -12.91 2.47
N PRO A 174 -2.22 -14.18 2.76
CA PRO A 174 -1.29 -15.28 2.52
C PRO A 174 -1.11 -15.53 1.00
N PRO A 175 -0.03 -16.23 0.60
CA PRO A 175 0.15 -16.66 -0.77
C PRO A 175 -1.06 -17.41 -1.29
N GLY A 176 -1.45 -17.17 -2.54
CA GLY A 176 -2.57 -17.83 -3.21
C GLY A 176 -3.96 -17.32 -2.84
N ALA A 177 -4.13 -16.48 -1.82
CA ALA A 177 -5.44 -15.91 -1.51
C ALA A 177 -5.94 -15.05 -2.66
N ILE A 178 -7.11 -15.36 -3.20
CA ILE A 178 -7.79 -14.55 -4.22
C ILE A 178 -8.39 -13.34 -3.51
N ARG A 179 -8.00 -12.14 -3.94
CA ARG A 179 -8.42 -10.88 -3.29
C ARG A 179 -8.49 -9.72 -4.27
N ARG A 180 -9.20 -8.70 -3.83
CA ARG A 180 -9.22 -7.35 -4.41
C ARG A 180 -9.27 -6.31 -3.32
N PHE A 181 -8.99 -5.07 -3.70
CA PHE A 181 -9.25 -3.91 -2.83
C PHE A 181 -9.93 -2.80 -3.64
N GLU A 182 -10.78 -2.03 -2.98
CA GLU A 182 -11.58 -0.99 -3.58
C GLU A 182 -11.58 0.24 -2.67
N ASN A 183 -11.40 1.41 -3.25
CA ASN A 183 -11.61 2.65 -2.51
C ASN A 183 -13.12 2.84 -2.26
N VAL A 184 -13.54 2.74 -1.01
CA VAL A 184 -14.94 2.95 -0.57
C VAL A 184 -15.09 4.23 0.27
N THR A 185 -14.18 5.18 0.07
CA THR A 185 -14.22 6.47 0.77
C THR A 185 -15.50 7.22 0.46
N ASP A 186 -16.21 7.63 1.50
CA ASP A 186 -17.35 8.55 1.39
C ASP A 186 -16.85 9.95 1.05
N GLY A 187 -17.59 10.67 0.20
CA GLY A 187 -17.33 12.06 -0.13
C GLY A 187 -17.23 12.35 -1.63
N PRO A 188 -16.50 13.40 -2.02
CA PRO A 188 -16.37 13.79 -3.42
C PRO A 188 -15.81 12.68 -4.29
N SER A 189 -16.44 12.41 -5.44
CA SER A 189 -16.07 11.33 -6.36
C SER A 189 -14.76 11.57 -7.12
N ASP A 190 -14.20 12.77 -7.02
CA ASP A 190 -12.96 13.20 -7.64
C ASP A 190 -11.75 13.15 -6.68
N ARG A 191 -11.94 12.70 -5.44
CA ARG A 191 -10.89 12.62 -4.44
C ARG A 191 -10.23 11.24 -4.44
N TYR A 192 -8.96 11.20 -4.82
CA TYR A 192 -8.13 10.00 -4.72
C TYR A 192 -7.82 9.64 -3.27
N SER A 193 -7.73 8.34 -3.01
CA SER A 193 -7.22 7.79 -1.75
C SER A 193 -6.01 6.91 -2.03
N ILE A 194 -5.14 6.77 -1.03
CA ILE A 194 -3.86 6.05 -1.13
C ILE A 194 -3.91 4.78 -0.30
N LEU A 195 -3.58 3.67 -0.93
CA LEU A 195 -3.29 2.39 -0.29
C LEU A 195 -1.82 2.06 -0.54
N MET A 196 -1.05 1.78 0.51
CA MET A 196 0.29 1.24 0.39
C MET A 196 0.22 -0.28 0.34
N PHE A 197 1.00 -0.90 -0.54
CA PHE A 197 1.13 -2.35 -0.60
C PHE A 197 2.59 -2.78 -0.52
N ILE A 198 2.81 -3.89 0.17
CA ILE A 198 4.11 -4.52 0.36
C ILE A 198 3.96 -5.99 -0.04
N ILE A 199 4.76 -6.44 -0.98
CA ILE A 199 4.75 -7.82 -1.48
C ILE A 199 6.10 -8.46 -1.19
N SER A 200 6.07 -9.63 -0.58
CA SER A 200 7.27 -10.39 -0.23
C SER A 200 7.98 -10.95 -1.47
N GLY A 201 9.26 -11.24 -1.32
CA GLY A 201 10.08 -11.84 -2.38
C GLY A 201 10.83 -10.80 -3.22
N ASN A 202 11.77 -11.29 -4.03
CA ASN A 202 12.59 -10.44 -4.91
C ASN A 202 11.92 -10.21 -6.28
N ALA A 203 11.11 -11.17 -6.72
CA ALA A 203 10.39 -11.13 -7.98
C ALA A 203 9.01 -11.79 -7.80
N PRO A 204 8.09 -11.16 -7.04
CA PRO A 204 6.76 -11.70 -6.84
C PRO A 204 5.98 -11.71 -8.15
N SER A 205 5.07 -12.67 -8.27
CA SER A 205 4.20 -12.84 -9.41
C SER A 205 2.75 -12.52 -9.05
N ALA A 206 2.00 -12.05 -10.03
CA ALA A 206 0.55 -11.84 -9.94
C ALA A 206 -0.15 -12.50 -11.12
N GLU A 207 -1.34 -13.03 -10.86
CA GLU A 207 -2.24 -13.51 -11.91
C GLU A 207 -3.68 -13.15 -11.59
N PHE A 208 -4.47 -12.85 -12.63
CA PHE A 208 -5.91 -12.70 -12.50
C PHE A 208 -6.59 -14.07 -12.46
N THR A 209 -7.71 -14.18 -11.76
CA THR A 209 -8.50 -15.39 -11.81
C THR A 209 -9.08 -15.59 -13.19
N ARG A 210 -9.39 -16.84 -13.53
CA ARG A 210 -10.03 -17.17 -14.81
C ARG A 210 -11.36 -16.43 -14.98
N GLU A 211 -12.13 -16.35 -13.92
CA GLU A 211 -13.43 -15.70 -13.87
C GLU A 211 -13.28 -14.20 -14.18
N THR A 212 -12.29 -13.55 -13.60
CA THR A 212 -11.94 -12.15 -13.89
C THR A 212 -11.57 -11.96 -15.35
N LEU A 213 -10.72 -12.82 -15.91
CA LEU A 213 -10.34 -12.71 -17.33
C LEU A 213 -11.52 -12.92 -18.27
N VAL A 214 -12.43 -13.85 -17.97
CA VAL A 214 -13.67 -14.08 -18.73
C VAL A 214 -14.59 -12.85 -18.65
N GLU A 215 -14.71 -12.21 -17.50
CA GLU A 215 -15.48 -10.99 -17.32
C GLU A 215 -14.92 -9.84 -18.20
N ILE A 216 -13.59 -9.60 -18.12
CA ILE A 216 -12.92 -8.55 -18.91
C ILE A 216 -13.06 -8.79 -20.41
N ASP A 217 -12.87 -10.03 -20.88
CA ASP A 217 -12.99 -10.43 -22.28
C ASP A 217 -14.44 -10.30 -22.77
N GLY A 218 -15.41 -10.71 -21.94
CA GLY A 218 -16.84 -10.61 -22.25
C GLY A 218 -17.34 -9.19 -22.45
N GLU A 219 -16.68 -8.21 -21.83
CA GLU A 219 -16.93 -6.77 -22.04
C GLU A 219 -16.12 -6.19 -23.21
N GLY A 220 -15.24 -6.97 -23.83
CA GLY A 220 -14.36 -6.52 -24.91
C GLY A 220 -13.27 -5.54 -24.45
N LEU A 221 -12.90 -5.59 -23.17
CA LEU A 221 -11.96 -4.68 -22.53
C LEU A 221 -10.60 -5.33 -22.24
N LEU A 222 -10.43 -6.60 -22.57
CA LEU A 222 -9.14 -7.27 -22.44
C LEU A 222 -8.11 -6.59 -23.35
N ALA A 223 -7.01 -6.11 -22.76
CA ALA A 223 -5.97 -5.43 -23.53
C ALA A 223 -5.18 -6.46 -24.36
N ASP A 224 -5.05 -6.21 -25.67
CA ASP A 224 -4.28 -7.05 -26.60
C ASP A 224 -2.79 -7.13 -26.22
N ASN A 225 -2.25 -6.03 -25.68
CA ASN A 225 -0.88 -5.95 -25.16
C ASN A 225 -0.83 -5.03 -23.93
N PRO A 226 -1.15 -5.51 -22.74
CA PRO A 226 -1.18 -4.69 -21.52
C PRO A 226 0.15 -3.96 -21.26
N ALA A 227 1.27 -4.55 -21.66
CA ALA A 227 2.61 -4.01 -21.39
C ALA A 227 2.88 -2.63 -22.03
N ASP A 228 2.18 -2.31 -23.14
CA ASP A 228 2.40 -1.09 -23.92
C ASP A 228 1.30 -0.03 -23.71
N SER A 229 0.31 -0.31 -22.86
CA SER A 229 -0.82 0.58 -22.61
C SER A 229 -0.65 1.36 -21.30
N GLY A 230 -1.22 2.55 -21.23
CA GLY A 230 -1.33 3.35 -20.01
C GLY A 230 -0.49 4.64 -20.00
N ASN A 231 -0.83 5.52 -19.08
CA ASN A 231 -0.14 6.78 -18.83
C ASN A 231 0.94 6.60 -17.77
N VAL A 232 2.19 6.93 -18.09
CA VAL A 232 3.37 6.76 -17.23
C VAL A 232 3.77 8.03 -16.48
N ASP A 233 3.05 9.13 -16.65
CA ASP A 233 3.42 10.45 -16.12
C ASP A 233 2.43 10.99 -15.08
N TRP A 234 1.59 10.13 -14.50
CA TRP A 234 0.67 10.55 -13.47
C TRP A 234 1.39 11.13 -12.26
N VAL A 235 1.00 12.33 -11.86
CA VAL A 235 1.44 13.00 -10.63
C VAL A 235 0.26 13.01 -9.66
N SER A 236 0.49 12.53 -8.45
CA SER A 236 -0.56 12.48 -7.44
C SER A 236 -1.11 13.87 -7.09
N PRO A 237 -2.43 14.06 -7.01
CA PRO A 237 -3.01 15.31 -6.52
C PRO A 237 -2.71 15.58 -5.04
N HIS A 238 -2.22 14.60 -4.28
CA HIS A 238 -1.77 14.80 -2.90
C HIS A 238 -0.44 15.55 -2.77
N VAL A 239 0.29 15.73 -3.88
CA VAL A 239 1.56 16.49 -3.90
C VAL A 239 1.34 18.00 -3.85
N ASN A 240 0.23 18.48 -4.44
CA ASN A 240 -0.16 19.90 -4.46
C ASN A 240 -1.64 20.01 -4.08
N PRO A 241 -1.98 19.93 -2.79
CA PRO A 241 -3.37 19.99 -2.31
C PRO A 241 -3.99 21.38 -2.49
#